data_f89391e09ec8f659b023ac9c41225e60
#
_entry.id   f89391e09ec8f659b023ac9c41225e60
#
_cell.length_a   1.000
_cell.length_b   1.000
_cell.length_c   1.000
_cell.angle_alpha   90.00
_cell.angle_beta   90.00
_cell.angle_gamma   90.00
#
_symmetry.space_group_name_H-M   'P 1'
#
loop_
_entity.id
_entity.type
_entity.pdbx_description
1 polymer ?
#
loop_
_entity_poly.entity_id
_entity_poly.type
_entity_poly.pdbx_seq_one_letter_code
_entity_poly.pdbx_strand_id
1 'polypeptide(L)'
;MLDSEAGLPPGRIVLAGVPYVDSHAGRVLSGSAAGARALGRSMREWLEATRPAQFPGREIGVIAGTRSVGLGRVVAPNLPQPNDGAVTVAETRLAAACDRIELPVSHSGMLLSRRLARQTGAFLRNGRFDHTAMDI
;
A
#
# COMPACT_ATOMS: atom_id res chain seq x y z
N MET A 1 -12.64 -6.55 7.92
CA MET A 1 -13.80 -6.87 7.07
C MET A 1 -13.74 -8.30 6.52
N LEU A 2 -12.66 -8.73 5.87
CA LEU A 2 -12.54 -10.13 5.36
C LEU A 2 -12.46 -11.21 6.48
N ASP A 3 -12.02 -10.84 7.66
CA ASP A 3 -11.89 -11.78 8.79
C ASP A 3 -13.16 -11.90 9.64
N SER A 4 -14.20 -11.10 9.37
CA SER A 4 -15.47 -11.14 10.10
C SER A 4 -16.49 -12.08 9.46
N GLU A 5 -16.23 -12.60 8.28
CA GLU A 5 -17.11 -13.57 7.63
C GLU A 5 -16.64 -15.00 7.92
N ALA A 6 -17.29 -15.62 8.90
CA ALA A 6 -17.07 -17.01 9.23
C ALA A 6 -17.40 -17.90 8.00
N GLY A 7 -16.40 -18.66 7.53
CA GLY A 7 -16.60 -19.62 6.44
C GLY A 7 -15.94 -19.27 5.11
N LEU A 8 -15.33 -18.10 4.96
CA LEU A 8 -14.51 -17.85 3.77
C LEU A 8 -13.19 -18.66 3.85
N PRO A 9 -12.83 -19.35 2.78
CA PRO A 9 -11.56 -20.08 2.75
C PRO A 9 -10.40 -19.08 2.90
N PRO A 10 -9.29 -19.49 3.57
CA PRO A 10 -8.11 -18.66 3.69
C PRO A 10 -7.60 -18.29 2.29
N GLY A 11 -7.53 -17.00 2.00
CA GLY A 11 -7.05 -16.48 0.73
C GLY A 11 -5.78 -15.65 0.90
N ARG A 12 -5.06 -15.42 -0.19
CA ARG A 12 -3.91 -14.53 -0.24
C ARG A 12 -4.35 -13.08 -0.36
N ILE A 13 -3.59 -12.18 0.24
CA ILE A 13 -3.85 -10.74 0.24
C ILE A 13 -2.64 -10.03 -0.38
N VAL A 14 -2.88 -9.09 -1.29
CA VAL A 14 -1.84 -8.18 -1.79
C VAL A 14 -2.19 -6.75 -1.38
N LEU A 15 -1.28 -6.11 -0.67
CA LEU A 15 -1.35 -4.71 -0.29
C LEU A 15 -0.45 -3.90 -1.24
N ALA A 16 -1.03 -3.06 -2.08
CA ALA A 16 -0.31 -2.24 -3.05
C ALA A 16 -0.39 -0.76 -2.67
N GLY A 17 0.76 -0.14 -2.35
CA GLY A 17 0.85 1.27 -1.97
C GLY A 17 0.03 1.63 -0.72
N VAL A 18 -0.16 0.70 0.21
CA VAL A 18 -0.95 0.92 1.43
C VAL A 18 -0.04 1.40 2.55
N PRO A 19 -0.28 2.58 3.16
CA PRO A 19 0.47 3.07 4.32
C PRO A 19 0.04 2.31 5.57
N TYR A 20 0.67 1.16 5.82
CA TYR A 20 0.25 0.26 6.89
C TYR A 20 0.73 0.69 8.29
N VAL A 21 1.97 1.14 8.39
CA VAL A 21 2.55 1.56 9.69
C VAL A 21 2.06 2.95 10.08
N ASP A 22 2.02 3.86 9.12
CA ASP A 22 1.70 5.28 9.32
C ASP A 22 1.31 5.92 7.98
N SER A 23 0.89 7.18 7.98
CA SER A 23 0.66 7.96 6.76
C SER A 23 1.12 9.39 6.93
N HIS A 24 2.31 9.70 6.42
CA HIS A 24 2.85 11.07 6.42
C HIS A 24 1.93 12.03 5.64
N ALA A 25 1.54 11.66 4.42
CA ALA A 25 0.63 12.47 3.61
C ALA A 25 -0.74 12.67 4.30
N GLY A 26 -1.26 11.63 4.94
CA GLY A 26 -2.49 11.71 5.72
C GLY A 26 -2.39 12.68 6.88
N ARG A 27 -1.28 12.67 7.63
CA ARG A 27 -1.04 13.61 8.73
C ARG A 27 -0.92 15.06 8.24
N VAL A 28 -0.18 15.29 7.17
CA VAL A 28 -0.04 16.63 6.57
C VAL A 28 -1.40 17.17 6.16
N LEU A 29 -2.23 16.38 5.49
CA LEU A 29 -3.57 16.79 5.07
C LEU A 29 -4.52 16.98 6.26
N SER A 30 -4.50 16.12 7.26
CA SER A 30 -5.36 16.25 8.44
C SER A 30 -5.03 17.47 9.30
N GLY A 31 -3.83 18.03 9.15
CA GLY A 31 -3.38 19.24 9.86
C GLY A 31 -4.09 20.53 9.45
N SER A 32 -4.94 20.52 8.40
CA SER A 32 -5.73 21.66 7.98
C SER A 32 -7.20 21.28 7.76
N ALA A 33 -8.12 22.24 7.99
CA ALA A 33 -9.56 22.00 7.79
C ALA A 33 -9.89 21.66 6.32
N ALA A 34 -9.22 22.30 5.37
CA ALA A 34 -9.39 22.03 3.95
C ALA A 34 -8.84 20.63 3.56
N GLY A 35 -7.67 20.28 4.07
CA GLY A 35 -7.06 18.97 3.86
C GLY A 35 -7.87 17.84 4.49
N ALA A 36 -8.38 18.03 5.70
CA ALA A 36 -9.25 17.06 6.37
C ALA A 36 -10.56 16.81 5.59
N ARG A 37 -11.11 17.83 4.94
CA ARG A 37 -12.25 17.69 4.02
C ARG A 37 -11.87 16.95 2.73
N ALA A 38 -10.71 17.26 2.15
CA ALA A 38 -10.21 16.64 0.93
C ALA A 38 -9.91 15.13 1.11
N LEU A 39 -9.46 14.71 2.30
CA LEU A 39 -9.22 13.31 2.64
C LEU A 39 -10.50 12.46 2.62
N GLY A 40 -11.65 13.08 2.86
CA GLY A 40 -12.89 12.35 3.02
C GLY A 40 -12.97 11.52 4.32
N ARG A 41 -14.15 10.98 4.58
CA ARG A 41 -14.44 10.23 5.81
C ARG A 41 -13.66 8.92 5.89
N SER A 42 -13.64 8.16 4.81
CA SER A 42 -13.00 6.85 4.78
C SER A 42 -11.49 6.89 5.07
N MET A 43 -10.79 7.92 4.55
CA MET A 43 -9.36 8.06 4.82
C MET A 43 -9.09 8.47 6.27
N ARG A 44 -9.94 9.32 6.88
CA ARG A 44 -9.82 9.66 8.30
C ARG A 44 -10.05 8.45 9.18
N GLU A 45 -11.10 7.68 8.91
CA GLU A 45 -11.36 6.42 9.62
C GLU A 45 -10.19 5.44 9.47
N TRP A 46 -9.57 5.40 8.27
CA TRP A 46 -8.37 4.59 8.04
C TRP A 46 -7.19 5.03 8.88
N LEU A 47 -6.94 6.33 9.02
CA LEU A 47 -5.83 6.87 9.83
C LEU A 47 -6.02 6.61 11.32
N GLU A 48 -7.27 6.62 11.80
CA GLU A 48 -7.62 6.42 13.21
C GLU A 48 -7.76 4.94 13.58
N ALA A 49 -7.98 4.06 12.59
CA ALA A 49 -8.21 2.65 12.83
C ALA A 49 -6.96 1.94 13.35
N THR A 50 -7.11 1.17 14.41
CA THR A 50 -6.11 0.21 14.85
C THR A 50 -6.01 -0.92 13.82
N ARG A 51 -4.83 -1.10 13.21
CA ARG A 51 -4.63 -2.13 12.19
C ARG A 51 -4.15 -3.42 12.83
N PRO A 52 -4.67 -4.57 12.39
CA PRO A 52 -4.21 -5.84 12.92
C PRO A 52 -2.73 -6.05 12.55
N ALA A 53 -1.92 -6.40 13.52
CA ALA A 53 -0.50 -6.72 13.29
C ALA A 53 -0.31 -8.11 12.65
N GLN A 54 -1.33 -8.95 12.71
CA GLN A 54 -1.31 -10.33 12.22
C GLN A 54 -2.61 -10.65 11.47
N PHE A 55 -2.48 -11.56 10.52
CA PHE A 55 -3.59 -12.07 9.71
C PHE A 55 -3.55 -13.60 9.75
N PRO A 56 -4.13 -14.22 10.79
CA PRO A 56 -4.03 -15.66 10.99
C PRO A 56 -4.53 -16.45 9.77
N GLY A 57 -3.72 -17.41 9.32
CA GLY A 57 -4.07 -18.26 8.17
C GLY A 57 -4.06 -17.61 6.81
N ARG A 58 -3.55 -16.36 6.67
CA ARG A 58 -3.46 -15.65 5.39
C ARG A 58 -2.02 -15.30 5.04
N GLU A 59 -1.65 -15.56 3.79
CA GLU A 59 -0.39 -15.10 3.22
C GLU A 59 -0.57 -13.68 2.67
N ILE A 60 0.31 -12.76 3.07
CA ILE A 60 0.24 -11.35 2.68
C ILE A 60 1.47 -10.96 1.89
N GLY A 61 1.27 -10.41 0.70
CA GLY A 61 2.28 -9.78 -0.11
C GLY A 61 2.15 -8.26 -0.08
N VAL A 62 3.28 -7.57 -0.05
CA VAL A 62 3.33 -6.10 -0.07
C VAL A 62 4.03 -5.61 -1.33
N ILE A 63 3.38 -4.72 -2.07
CA ILE A 63 3.96 -4.00 -3.20
C ILE A 63 4.12 -2.53 -2.81
N ALA A 64 5.35 -2.04 -2.81
CA ALA A 64 5.66 -0.63 -2.62
C ALA A 64 6.03 0.04 -3.95
N GLY A 65 5.52 1.25 -4.19
CA GLY A 65 5.93 2.06 -5.33
C GLY A 65 7.12 2.94 -4.99
N THR A 66 8.01 3.18 -5.97
CA THR A 66 9.21 3.98 -5.78
C THR A 66 9.30 5.19 -6.71
N ARG A 67 8.29 5.41 -7.57
CA ARG A 67 8.29 6.54 -8.49
C ARG A 67 7.53 7.74 -7.91
N SER A 68 8.27 8.66 -7.36
CA SER A 68 7.75 9.88 -6.71
C SER A 68 7.25 10.90 -7.75
N VAL A 69 6.10 10.64 -8.37
CA VAL A 69 5.41 11.55 -9.28
C VAL A 69 3.92 11.59 -8.99
N GLY A 70 3.26 12.72 -9.30
CA GLY A 70 1.82 12.87 -9.16
C GLY A 70 1.41 13.93 -8.14
N LEU A 71 0.10 14.02 -7.88
CA LEU A 71 -0.50 15.02 -7.01
C LEU A 71 -0.03 14.95 -5.56
N GLY A 72 0.42 13.81 -5.09
CA GLY A 72 0.95 13.64 -3.73
C GLY A 72 2.16 14.52 -3.44
N ARG A 73 2.99 14.82 -4.46
CA ARG A 73 4.11 15.77 -4.31
C ARG A 73 3.66 17.22 -4.05
N VAL A 74 2.47 17.58 -4.52
CA VAL A 74 1.89 18.90 -4.25
C VAL A 74 1.40 18.97 -2.80
N VAL A 75 0.85 17.86 -2.31
CA VAL A 75 0.30 17.75 -0.96
C VAL A 75 1.38 17.56 0.10
N ALA A 76 2.37 16.73 -0.19
CA ALA A 76 3.47 16.40 0.71
C ALA A 76 4.82 16.50 -0.04
N PRO A 77 5.31 17.71 -0.32
CA PRO A 77 6.54 17.94 -1.10
C PRO A 77 7.78 17.36 -0.43
N ASN A 78 7.76 17.22 0.88
CA ASN A 78 8.87 16.69 1.70
C ASN A 78 8.68 15.22 2.08
N LEU A 79 7.91 14.45 1.30
CA LEU A 79 7.73 13.03 1.57
C LEU A 79 9.09 12.30 1.50
N PRO A 80 9.48 11.55 2.57
CA PRO A 80 10.74 10.80 2.58
C PRO A 80 10.88 9.84 1.40
N GLN A 81 12.11 9.65 0.95
CA GLN A 81 12.41 8.72 -0.14
C GLN A 81 12.84 7.35 0.41
N PRO A 82 12.63 6.25 -0.32
CA PRO A 82 11.86 6.15 -1.56
C PRO A 82 10.34 6.21 -1.31
N ASN A 83 9.58 6.77 -2.26
CA ASN A 83 8.13 6.86 -2.18
C ASN A 83 7.48 6.77 -3.58
N ASP A 84 6.16 6.57 -3.61
CA ASP A 84 5.36 6.50 -4.85
C ASP A 84 4.66 7.82 -5.22
N GLY A 85 4.97 8.89 -4.49
CA GLY A 85 4.34 10.21 -4.60
C GLY A 85 3.23 10.45 -3.57
N ALA A 86 2.77 9.45 -2.84
CA ALA A 86 1.74 9.55 -1.80
C ALA A 86 2.14 8.78 -0.53
N VAL A 87 2.80 7.63 -0.69
CA VAL A 87 3.18 6.70 0.38
C VAL A 87 4.66 6.36 0.26
N THR A 88 5.38 6.40 1.37
CA THR A 88 6.78 5.97 1.41
C THR A 88 6.88 4.45 1.46
N VAL A 89 7.99 3.91 0.96
CA VAL A 89 8.29 2.48 1.09
C VAL A 89 8.31 2.04 2.57
N ALA A 90 8.77 2.91 3.46
CA ALA A 90 8.80 2.64 4.89
C ALA A 90 7.38 2.48 5.48
N GLU A 91 6.42 3.31 5.04
CA GLU A 91 5.03 3.24 5.51
C GLU A 91 4.30 1.98 5.06
N THR A 92 4.74 1.34 3.97
CA THR A 92 4.16 0.08 3.50
C THR A 92 4.63 -1.15 4.27
N ARG A 93 5.57 -1.01 5.21
CA ARG A 93 6.12 -2.15 5.96
C ARG A 93 5.07 -2.81 6.83
N LEU A 94 4.90 -4.11 6.64
CA LEU A 94 4.07 -4.97 7.46
C LEU A 94 4.90 -6.17 7.88
N ALA A 95 5.09 -6.35 9.19
CA ALA A 95 5.89 -7.45 9.75
C ALA A 95 5.31 -8.83 9.41
N ALA A 96 3.98 -8.93 9.28
CA ALA A 96 3.29 -10.16 8.92
C ALA A 96 3.31 -10.47 7.41
N ALA A 97 3.90 -9.62 6.56
CA ALA A 97 4.04 -9.92 5.13
C ALA A 97 5.05 -11.05 4.92
N CYS A 98 4.63 -12.06 4.16
CA CYS A 98 5.50 -13.20 3.82
C CYS A 98 6.39 -12.91 2.60
N ASP A 99 6.01 -11.95 1.76
CA ASP A 99 6.84 -11.49 0.64
C ASP A 99 6.58 -10.00 0.34
N ARG A 100 7.57 -9.36 -0.27
CA ARG A 100 7.57 -7.93 -0.53
C ARG A 100 8.36 -7.60 -1.80
N ILE A 101 7.83 -6.67 -2.60
CA ILE A 101 8.50 -6.18 -3.81
C ILE A 101 8.35 -4.67 -3.95
N GLU A 102 9.39 -4.02 -4.48
CA GLU A 102 9.38 -2.61 -4.85
C GLU A 102 9.28 -2.49 -6.37
N LEU A 103 8.37 -1.64 -6.83
CA LEU A 103 8.16 -1.42 -8.26
C LEU A 103 8.33 0.06 -8.62
N PRO A 104 8.95 0.38 -9.77
CA PRO A 104 9.12 1.76 -10.24
C PRO A 104 7.80 2.32 -10.79
N VAL A 105 6.78 2.39 -9.93
CA VAL A 105 5.45 2.90 -10.24
C VAL A 105 5.07 4.01 -9.27
N SER A 106 4.28 4.97 -9.72
CA SER A 106 3.67 5.98 -8.86
C SER A 106 2.35 5.48 -8.28
N HIS A 107 1.88 6.10 -7.21
CA HIS A 107 0.65 5.72 -6.53
C HIS A 107 -0.55 5.61 -7.50
N SER A 108 -0.83 6.68 -8.24
CA SER A 108 -1.90 6.67 -9.25
C SER A 108 -1.60 5.76 -10.43
N GLY A 109 -0.32 5.61 -10.80
CA GLY A 109 0.12 4.74 -11.88
C GLY A 109 -0.05 3.25 -11.57
N MET A 110 -0.18 2.87 -10.30
CA MET A 110 -0.45 1.49 -9.90
C MET A 110 -1.71 0.93 -10.57
N LEU A 111 -2.76 1.74 -10.71
CA LEU A 111 -4.04 1.33 -11.30
C LEU A 111 -3.93 0.88 -12.76
N LEU A 112 -2.93 1.39 -13.49
CA LEU A 112 -2.70 1.10 -14.91
C LEU A 112 -1.43 0.30 -15.17
N SER A 113 -0.74 -0.13 -14.13
CA SER A 113 0.54 -0.82 -14.23
C SER A 113 0.36 -2.31 -14.55
N ARG A 114 0.72 -2.69 -15.78
CA ARG A 114 0.80 -4.11 -16.17
C ARG A 114 1.79 -4.89 -15.30
N ARG A 115 2.88 -4.25 -14.87
CA ARG A 115 3.89 -4.87 -14.00
C ARG A 115 3.29 -5.18 -12.63
N LEU A 116 2.56 -4.24 -12.03
CA LEU A 116 1.85 -4.47 -10.77
C LEU A 116 0.81 -5.59 -10.91
N ALA A 117 0.01 -5.58 -11.97
CA ALA A 117 -0.99 -6.62 -12.21
C ALA A 117 -0.37 -8.02 -12.34
N ARG A 118 0.78 -8.14 -13.05
CA ARG A 118 1.53 -9.41 -13.17
C ARG A 118 2.04 -9.88 -11.82
N GLN A 119 2.65 -9.00 -11.02
CA GLN A 119 3.17 -9.34 -9.70
C GLN A 119 2.04 -9.73 -8.72
N THR A 120 0.93 -8.97 -8.75
CA THR A 120 -0.28 -9.33 -7.98
C THR A 120 -0.76 -10.72 -8.34
N GLY A 121 -0.88 -11.02 -9.64
CA GLY A 121 -1.29 -12.35 -10.11
C GLY A 121 -0.30 -13.45 -9.74
N ALA A 122 1.01 -13.18 -9.77
CA ALA A 122 2.03 -14.13 -9.35
C ALA A 122 1.89 -14.46 -7.86
N PHE A 123 1.74 -13.45 -7.01
CA PHE A 123 1.57 -13.63 -5.58
C PHE A 123 0.27 -14.39 -5.25
N LEU A 124 -0.85 -13.99 -5.84
CA LEU A 124 -2.14 -14.65 -5.58
C LEU A 124 -2.13 -16.13 -5.97
N ARG A 125 -1.39 -16.52 -7.01
CA ARG A 125 -1.24 -17.92 -7.43
C ARG A 125 -0.25 -18.69 -6.58
N ASN A 126 0.91 -18.10 -6.29
CA ASN A 126 2.09 -18.84 -5.81
C ASN A 126 2.49 -18.52 -4.35
N GLY A 127 1.87 -17.49 -3.71
CA GLY A 127 2.26 -17.00 -2.39
C GLY A 127 3.57 -16.20 -2.37
N ARG A 128 4.12 -15.87 -3.55
CA ARG A 128 5.34 -15.08 -3.71
C ARG A 128 5.32 -14.25 -4.98
N PHE A 129 6.04 -13.14 -4.97
CA PHE A 129 6.29 -12.34 -6.15
C PHE A 129 7.37 -12.97 -7.05
N ASP A 130 7.38 -12.55 -8.30
CA ASP A 130 8.45 -12.90 -9.25
C ASP A 130 9.57 -11.87 -9.15
N HIS A 131 10.59 -12.18 -8.35
CA HIS A 131 11.77 -11.32 -8.15
C HIS A 131 12.75 -11.37 -9.33
N THR A 132 12.62 -12.34 -10.24
CA THR A 132 13.49 -12.47 -11.41
C THR A 132 13.09 -11.52 -12.55
N ALA A 133 11.85 -11.05 -12.57
CA ALA A 133 11.33 -10.15 -13.60
C ALA A 133 11.65 -8.66 -13.36
N MET A 134 12.62 -8.34 -12.50
CA MET A 134 12.97 -6.95 -12.17
C MET A 134 13.92 -6.27 -13.16
N ASP A 135 14.53 -6.99 -14.08
CA ASP A 135 15.61 -6.50 -14.96
C ASP A 135 15.17 -6.12 -16.38
N ILE A 136 13.85 -5.90 -16.65
CA ILE A 136 13.39 -5.47 -17.99
C ILE A 136 12.44 -4.29 -17.88
#